data_4ce77784fbedcf3c66f7a7fed4230f29
#
_entry.id   4ce77784fbedcf3c66f7a7fed4230f29
#
_cell.length_a   1.000
_cell.length_b   1.000
_cell.length_c   1.000
_cell.angle_alpha   90.00
_cell.angle_beta   90.00
_cell.angle_gamma   90.00
#
_symmetry.space_group_name_H-M   'P 1'
#
loop_
_entity.id
_entity.type
_entity.pdbx_description
1 polymer ?
#
loop_
_entity_poly.entity_id
_entity_poly.type
_entity_poly.pdbx_seq_one_letter_code
_entity_poly.pdbx_strand_id
1 'polypeptide(L)'
;PDFKSFVDASWDPTRPHPNQLAELAYQRLQGGRAPDQSLVVSGESGAGKTETSKIVVRYLTQRGTASGAGDTQLAKRISAVSPVLESFGNAATMRNHNSSRFGRFVKLLFAPSGKKVVGGDDLLLAGGALETYLLEKSRVVRQGSGERNFHAFHMTLDERPSRQLADRKLLLDPSKHAHRSMPPYGQKMKAKAGLEHVPEYRACDQALEAIGFDSATKAAAWDLLGGIVSLADVQIKVKTDQASQEDIAHVELDGACMRAAKLLGWDVQALSQILCERTVKMRSEEVTVKRTPGEAAGARDAACRWLYGALFEKLVVQCNEALDGGLQAKTTRFVGILDIFGYETLEENGLETLLINYANESLQQLFCDAIFAAELQLYEDEGILTEEDAKALAPPDSTATLQFLAGKGPPPGILRLLDAQCATGGTTTGKKTGQDERDSRFLGEVARVHKGNTALASTKPKDRRYMFHVQHYAGVAGYTVVDDS
;
A
#
# COMPACT_ATOMS: atom_id res chain seq x y z
N PRO A 1 -1.25 30.73 -0.23
CA PRO A 1 -2.24 31.48 -1.01
C PRO A 1 -3.59 31.43 -0.33
N ASP A 2 -4.35 32.55 -0.42
CA ASP A 2 -5.68 32.64 0.17
C ASP A 2 -6.67 31.78 -0.64
N PHE A 3 -7.55 31.05 0.06
CA PHE A 3 -8.60 30.22 -0.55
C PHE A 3 -9.48 31.02 -1.53
N LYS A 4 -9.83 32.25 -1.18
CA LYS A 4 -10.66 33.13 -2.01
C LYS A 4 -10.03 33.42 -3.37
N SER A 5 -8.72 33.57 -3.45
CA SER A 5 -8.03 33.90 -4.70
C SER A 5 -8.23 32.85 -5.80
N PHE A 6 -8.46 31.58 -5.43
CA PHE A 6 -8.78 30.52 -6.39
C PHE A 6 -10.25 30.51 -6.77
N VAL A 7 -11.15 30.76 -5.80
CA VAL A 7 -12.61 30.82 -6.05
C VAL A 7 -12.97 32.00 -6.94
N ASP A 8 -12.37 33.17 -6.70
CA ASP A 8 -12.65 34.42 -7.43
C ASP A 8 -11.81 34.55 -8.71
N ALA A 9 -11.09 33.49 -9.11
CA ALA A 9 -10.16 33.47 -10.25
C ALA A 9 -9.13 34.63 -10.26
N SER A 10 -8.81 35.17 -9.09
CA SER A 10 -7.78 36.22 -8.94
C SER A 10 -6.38 35.65 -8.74
N TRP A 11 -6.21 34.34 -8.71
CA TRP A 11 -4.92 33.67 -8.66
C TRP A 11 -4.20 33.81 -9.99
N ASP A 12 -2.92 34.14 -9.95
CA ASP A 12 -2.06 34.23 -11.13
C ASP A 12 -1.90 32.86 -11.80
N PRO A 13 -2.44 32.61 -13.01
CA PRO A 13 -2.38 31.32 -13.67
C PRO A 13 -0.96 30.88 -14.06
N THR A 14 0.01 31.81 -14.06
CA THR A 14 1.42 31.49 -14.33
C THR A 14 2.12 30.87 -13.13
N ARG A 15 1.48 30.87 -11.96
CA ARG A 15 1.99 30.22 -10.73
C ARG A 15 1.24 28.94 -10.43
N PRO A 16 1.72 27.77 -10.87
CA PRO A 16 1.02 26.53 -10.66
C PRO A 16 0.83 26.21 -9.17
N HIS A 17 -0.39 25.83 -8.79
CA HIS A 17 -0.72 25.45 -7.43
C HIS A 17 -1.77 24.31 -7.41
N PRO A 18 -1.67 23.32 -6.50
CA PRO A 18 -2.65 22.22 -6.42
C PRO A 18 -4.10 22.65 -6.27
N ASN A 19 -4.35 23.76 -5.54
CA ASN A 19 -5.71 24.31 -5.38
C ASN A 19 -6.32 24.77 -6.70
N GLN A 20 -5.53 25.25 -7.66
CA GLN A 20 -6.01 25.67 -8.97
C GLN A 20 -6.58 24.47 -9.74
N LEU A 21 -5.89 23.33 -9.74
CA LEU A 21 -6.38 22.11 -10.37
C LEU A 21 -7.63 21.58 -9.65
N ALA A 22 -7.66 21.68 -8.32
CA ALA A 22 -8.83 21.29 -7.53
C ALA A 22 -10.04 22.16 -7.85
N GLU A 23 -9.88 23.48 -7.99
CA GLU A 23 -10.96 24.41 -8.37
C GLU A 23 -11.45 24.11 -9.80
N LEU A 24 -10.54 23.90 -10.75
CA LEU A 24 -10.91 23.53 -12.12
C LEU A 24 -11.74 22.23 -12.17
N ALA A 25 -11.35 21.22 -11.39
CA ALA A 25 -12.10 19.97 -11.28
C ALA A 25 -13.51 20.21 -10.68
N TYR A 26 -13.61 21.04 -9.64
CA TYR A 26 -14.88 21.40 -9.03
C TYR A 26 -15.78 22.17 -10.01
N GLN A 27 -15.25 23.17 -10.73
CA GLN A 27 -15.99 23.95 -11.73
C GLN A 27 -16.49 23.08 -12.90
N ARG A 28 -15.71 22.09 -13.33
CA ARG A 28 -16.16 21.13 -14.35
C ARG A 28 -17.34 20.28 -13.86
N LEU A 29 -17.35 19.89 -12.58
CA LEU A 29 -18.52 19.25 -11.98
C LEU A 29 -19.75 20.17 -11.98
N GLN A 30 -19.57 21.45 -11.61
CA GLN A 30 -20.67 22.44 -11.61
C GLN A 30 -21.31 22.59 -12.97
N GLY A 31 -20.52 22.64 -14.02
CA GLY A 31 -20.97 22.83 -15.40
C GLY A 31 -21.77 21.65 -16.00
N GLY A 32 -21.80 20.52 -15.32
CA GLY A 32 -22.56 19.32 -15.75
C GLY A 32 -22.08 18.66 -17.05
N ARG A 33 -20.97 19.14 -17.63
CA ARG A 33 -20.42 18.65 -18.91
C ARG A 33 -19.64 17.35 -18.77
N ALA A 34 -19.10 17.08 -17.57
CA ALA A 34 -18.45 15.82 -17.25
C ALA A 34 -19.00 15.30 -15.92
N PRO A 35 -19.37 14.01 -15.81
CA PRO A 35 -20.00 13.49 -14.60
C PRO A 35 -19.05 13.48 -13.41
N ASP A 36 -17.83 13.03 -13.61
CA ASP A 36 -16.85 12.86 -12.54
C ASP A 36 -15.47 13.38 -12.97
N GLN A 37 -14.65 13.76 -12.01
CA GLN A 37 -13.29 14.24 -12.22
C GLN A 37 -12.32 13.40 -11.40
N SER A 38 -11.10 13.20 -11.90
CA SER A 38 -10.04 12.53 -11.16
C SER A 38 -8.73 13.30 -11.28
N LEU A 39 -8.08 13.49 -10.14
CA LEU A 39 -6.74 14.07 -10.02
C LEU A 39 -5.75 12.97 -9.69
N VAL A 40 -4.81 12.72 -10.58
CA VAL A 40 -3.75 11.73 -10.39
C VAL A 40 -2.49 12.43 -9.92
N VAL A 41 -1.97 11.99 -8.76
CA VAL A 41 -0.74 12.56 -8.19
C VAL A 41 0.41 11.59 -8.45
N SER A 42 1.33 11.97 -9.32
CA SER A 42 2.50 11.18 -9.72
C SER A 42 3.81 11.84 -9.27
N GLY A 43 4.87 11.07 -9.18
CA GLY A 43 6.22 11.52 -8.81
C GLY A 43 6.99 10.49 -8.00
N GLU A 44 8.27 10.71 -7.78
CA GLU A 44 9.14 9.83 -7.01
C GLU A 44 8.77 9.74 -5.52
N SER A 45 9.28 8.71 -4.84
CA SER A 45 9.11 8.60 -3.38
C SER A 45 9.76 9.81 -2.67
N GLY A 46 9.00 10.46 -1.78
CA GLY A 46 9.44 11.68 -1.08
C GLY A 46 9.22 13.00 -1.83
N ALA A 47 8.68 12.99 -3.05
CA ALA A 47 8.40 14.21 -3.83
C ALA A 47 7.22 15.07 -3.32
N GLY A 48 6.54 14.65 -2.25
CA GLY A 48 5.42 15.39 -1.66
C GLY A 48 4.04 15.03 -2.21
N LYS A 49 3.89 13.89 -2.91
CA LYS A 49 2.60 13.42 -3.46
C LYS A 49 1.48 13.42 -2.42
N THR A 50 1.72 12.78 -1.29
CA THR A 50 0.73 12.68 -0.21
C THR A 50 0.38 14.03 0.38
N GLU A 51 1.34 14.95 0.52
CA GLU A 51 1.06 16.31 0.97
C GLU A 51 0.23 17.10 -0.06
N THR A 52 0.54 16.95 -1.34
CA THR A 52 -0.26 17.51 -2.43
C THR A 52 -1.71 16.98 -2.39
N SER A 53 -1.89 15.68 -2.23
CA SER A 53 -3.22 15.06 -2.07
C SER A 53 -3.99 15.64 -0.87
N LYS A 54 -3.33 15.84 0.27
CA LYS A 54 -3.94 16.46 1.47
C LYS A 54 -4.37 17.91 1.19
N ILE A 55 -3.56 18.68 0.47
CA ILE A 55 -3.89 20.06 0.09
C ILE A 55 -5.15 20.08 -0.77
N VAL A 56 -5.22 19.22 -1.78
CA VAL A 56 -6.38 19.10 -2.68
C VAL A 56 -7.63 18.68 -1.90
N VAL A 57 -7.55 17.63 -1.08
CA VAL A 57 -8.69 17.16 -0.25
C VAL A 57 -9.18 18.28 0.66
N ARG A 58 -8.28 18.99 1.34
CA ARG A 58 -8.63 20.12 2.21
C ARG A 58 -9.33 21.23 1.43
N TYR A 59 -8.79 21.61 0.28
CA TYR A 59 -9.38 22.63 -0.57
C TYR A 59 -10.80 22.28 -1.01
N LEU A 60 -10.99 21.08 -1.56
CA LEU A 60 -12.29 20.59 -2.03
C LEU A 60 -13.31 20.46 -0.90
N THR A 61 -12.88 19.98 0.27
CA THR A 61 -13.72 19.92 1.48
C THR A 61 -14.19 21.32 1.88
N GLN A 62 -13.27 22.29 1.94
CA GLN A 62 -13.60 23.67 2.25
C GLN A 62 -14.51 24.28 1.18
N ARG A 63 -14.29 23.99 -0.09
CA ARG A 63 -15.07 24.48 -1.22
C ARG A 63 -16.53 23.97 -1.15
N GLY A 64 -16.71 22.69 -0.85
CA GLY A 64 -18.04 22.08 -0.71
C GLY A 64 -18.79 22.46 0.58
N THR A 65 -18.14 23.12 1.55
CA THR A 65 -18.76 23.60 2.80
C THR A 65 -18.90 25.12 2.85
N ALA A 66 -18.33 25.85 1.89
CA ALA A 66 -18.24 27.33 1.92
C ALA A 66 -19.60 28.05 1.83
N SER A 67 -20.65 27.42 1.30
CA SER A 67 -21.99 27.99 1.22
C SER A 67 -22.76 28.04 2.57
N GLY A 68 -22.12 27.61 3.67
CA GLY A 68 -22.70 27.62 5.03
C GLY A 68 -23.74 26.53 5.29
N ALA A 69 -24.08 25.73 4.26
CA ALA A 69 -25.03 24.61 4.35
C ALA A 69 -24.32 23.23 4.43
N GLY A 70 -22.97 23.21 4.36
CA GLY A 70 -22.20 21.97 4.37
C GLY A 70 -22.06 21.38 5.78
N ASP A 71 -22.01 20.04 5.86
CA ASP A 71 -21.81 19.32 7.13
C ASP A 71 -20.38 19.48 7.64
N THR A 72 -20.21 20.27 8.69
CA THR A 72 -18.91 20.50 9.35
C THR A 72 -18.39 19.24 10.05
N GLN A 73 -19.25 18.29 10.42
CA GLN A 73 -18.85 17.02 11.03
C GLN A 73 -18.25 16.10 9.94
N LEU A 74 -18.87 16.05 8.77
CA LEU A 74 -18.32 15.32 7.62
C LEU A 74 -16.91 15.83 7.24
N ALA A 75 -16.74 17.17 7.22
CA ALA A 75 -15.42 17.77 6.95
C ALA A 75 -14.36 17.36 8.00
N LYS A 76 -14.72 17.26 9.27
CA LYS A 76 -13.85 16.76 10.34
C LYS A 76 -13.52 15.28 10.14
N ARG A 77 -14.49 14.44 9.79
CA ARG A 77 -14.26 13.01 9.50
C ARG A 77 -13.33 12.81 8.31
N ILE A 78 -13.53 13.55 7.21
CA ILE A 78 -12.64 13.54 6.05
C ILE A 78 -11.21 13.88 6.47
N SER A 79 -11.04 14.90 7.31
CA SER A 79 -9.72 15.30 7.81
C SER A 79 -9.08 14.25 8.72
N ALA A 80 -9.88 13.46 9.45
CA ALA A 80 -9.41 12.41 10.35
C ALA A 80 -8.95 11.14 9.62
N VAL A 81 -9.40 10.90 8.39
CA VAL A 81 -8.99 9.71 7.60
C VAL A 81 -7.48 9.66 7.36
N SER A 82 -6.85 10.80 7.02
CA SER A 82 -5.40 10.82 6.72
C SER A 82 -4.53 10.40 7.91
N PRO A 83 -4.67 10.94 9.13
CA PRO A 83 -3.89 10.49 10.29
C PRO A 83 -4.07 9.00 10.60
N VAL A 84 -5.28 8.45 10.45
CA VAL A 84 -5.53 7.01 10.65
C VAL A 84 -4.74 6.20 9.62
N LEU A 85 -4.95 6.50 8.33
CA LEU A 85 -4.29 5.77 7.25
C LEU A 85 -2.76 5.89 7.29
N GLU A 86 -2.22 7.05 7.66
CA GLU A 86 -0.79 7.24 7.80
C GLU A 86 -0.22 6.45 8.98
N SER A 87 -0.94 6.40 10.10
CA SER A 87 -0.49 5.61 11.26
C SER A 87 -0.37 4.12 10.93
N PHE A 88 -1.33 3.58 10.19
CA PHE A 88 -1.41 2.15 9.87
C PHE A 88 -0.89 1.77 8.49
N GLY A 89 -0.68 2.70 7.59
CA GLY A 89 -0.26 2.42 6.22
C GLY A 89 1.06 3.03 5.80
N ASN A 90 1.65 3.92 6.63
CA ASN A 90 2.95 4.52 6.33
C ASN A 90 4.04 3.95 7.23
N ALA A 91 5.26 4.00 6.72
CA ALA A 91 6.47 3.58 7.43
C ALA A 91 7.64 4.50 7.09
N ALA A 92 8.64 4.53 7.96
CA ALA A 92 9.89 5.21 7.65
C ALA A 92 10.77 4.29 6.79
N THR A 93 11.16 4.80 5.63
CA THR A 93 12.13 4.18 4.71
C THR A 93 13.41 4.99 4.66
N MET A 94 14.45 4.45 4.03
CA MET A 94 15.72 5.16 3.86
C MET A 94 15.59 6.49 3.09
N ARG A 95 14.58 6.59 2.22
CA ARG A 95 14.35 7.79 1.38
C ARG A 95 13.35 8.77 2.00
N ASN A 96 12.35 8.27 2.74
CA ASN A 96 11.26 9.09 3.27
C ASN A 96 10.80 8.57 4.64
N HIS A 97 10.80 9.42 5.66
CA HIS A 97 10.40 9.05 7.02
C HIS A 97 8.89 8.81 7.19
N ASN A 98 8.07 9.25 6.24
CA ASN A 98 6.62 9.03 6.23
C ASN A 98 6.17 8.53 4.85
N SER A 99 6.74 7.41 4.40
CA SER A 99 6.43 6.80 3.11
C SER A 99 5.12 6.03 3.19
N SER A 100 4.16 6.34 2.32
CA SER A 100 2.94 5.54 2.16
C SER A 100 3.31 4.17 1.60
N ARG A 101 2.88 3.10 2.30
CA ARG A 101 3.10 1.70 1.89
C ARG A 101 1.82 1.05 1.36
N PHE A 102 0.91 1.85 0.80
CA PHE A 102 -0.34 1.47 0.12
C PHE A 102 -0.74 2.59 -0.84
N GLY A 103 -1.45 2.23 -1.90
CA GLY A 103 -2.11 3.20 -2.76
C GLY A 103 -3.49 3.55 -2.23
N ARG A 104 -3.97 4.78 -2.47
CA ARG A 104 -5.32 5.20 -2.10
C ARG A 104 -6.00 6.01 -3.20
N PHE A 105 -7.30 5.80 -3.31
CA PHE A 105 -8.18 6.62 -4.13
C PHE A 105 -9.28 7.20 -3.24
N VAL A 106 -9.23 8.50 -3.02
CA VAL A 106 -10.21 9.22 -2.20
C VAL A 106 -11.19 9.91 -3.13
N LYS A 107 -12.47 9.58 -3.02
CA LYS A 107 -13.57 10.24 -3.74
C LYS A 107 -14.26 11.20 -2.78
N LEU A 108 -14.32 12.47 -3.13
CA LEU A 108 -15.18 13.45 -2.47
C LEU A 108 -16.46 13.59 -3.26
N LEU A 109 -17.58 13.30 -2.64
CA LEU A 109 -18.90 13.26 -3.26
C LEU A 109 -19.58 14.62 -3.11
N PHE A 110 -20.14 15.14 -4.19
CA PHE A 110 -20.83 16.41 -4.23
C PHE A 110 -22.24 16.23 -4.75
N ALA A 111 -23.19 16.93 -4.15
CA ALA A 111 -24.59 16.98 -4.56
C ALA A 111 -25.05 18.41 -4.85
N PRO A 112 -25.94 18.63 -5.81
CA PRO A 112 -26.52 19.97 -6.04
C PRO A 112 -27.24 20.49 -4.79
N SER A 113 -26.96 21.75 -4.40
CA SER A 113 -27.65 22.44 -3.31
C SER A 113 -29.09 22.87 -3.65
N GLY A 114 -29.48 22.73 -4.91
CA GLY A 114 -30.72 23.30 -5.43
C GLY A 114 -30.61 24.76 -5.87
N LYS A 115 -29.48 25.41 -5.61
CA LYS A 115 -29.20 26.77 -6.07
C LYS A 115 -28.38 26.78 -7.35
N LYS A 116 -28.63 27.76 -8.21
CA LYS A 116 -27.81 28.02 -9.39
C LYS A 116 -26.81 29.13 -9.10
N VAL A 117 -25.61 28.94 -9.63
CA VAL A 117 -24.52 29.94 -9.56
C VAL A 117 -23.96 30.17 -10.97
N VAL A 118 -23.10 31.15 -11.12
CA VAL A 118 -22.39 31.37 -12.40
C VAL A 118 -21.59 30.10 -12.71
N GLY A 119 -21.83 29.52 -13.87
CA GLY A 119 -21.16 28.29 -14.31
C GLY A 119 -21.92 26.99 -14.09
N GLY A 120 -23.04 26.97 -13.35
CA GLY A 120 -23.85 25.74 -13.17
C GLY A 120 -24.57 25.61 -11.84
N ASP A 121 -24.54 24.38 -11.28
CA ASP A 121 -25.12 24.06 -9.98
C ASP A 121 -24.17 24.45 -8.84
N ASP A 122 -24.70 25.04 -7.77
CA ASP A 122 -23.95 25.12 -6.50
C ASP A 122 -23.89 23.72 -5.91
N LEU A 123 -22.67 23.22 -5.62
CA LEU A 123 -22.44 21.86 -5.16
C LEU A 123 -22.03 21.87 -3.69
N LEU A 124 -22.66 21.03 -2.90
CA LEU A 124 -22.33 20.78 -1.51
C LEU A 124 -21.58 19.46 -1.35
N LEU A 125 -20.66 19.43 -0.41
CA LEU A 125 -20.02 18.18 0.01
C LEU A 125 -21.06 17.26 0.63
N ALA A 126 -21.25 16.10 0.04
CA ALA A 126 -22.32 15.16 0.34
C ALA A 126 -21.81 13.86 0.99
N GLY A 127 -20.51 13.60 0.92
CA GLY A 127 -19.90 12.40 1.45
C GLY A 127 -18.50 12.19 0.90
N GLY A 128 -17.99 11.00 1.15
CA GLY A 128 -16.72 10.53 0.58
C GLY A 128 -16.69 9.02 0.50
N ALA A 129 -15.75 8.51 -0.28
CA ALA A 129 -15.42 7.09 -0.35
C ALA A 129 -13.91 6.91 -0.48
N LEU A 130 -13.40 5.84 0.11
CA LEU A 130 -12.00 5.50 0.14
C LEU A 130 -11.80 4.09 -0.41
N GLU A 131 -10.94 3.96 -1.39
CA GLU A 131 -10.42 2.68 -1.86
C GLU A 131 -8.92 2.63 -1.57
N THR A 132 -8.43 1.46 -1.15
CA THR A 132 -7.00 1.25 -0.87
C THR A 132 -6.48 0.07 -1.69
N TYR A 133 -5.22 0.16 -2.10
CA TYR A 133 -4.59 -0.82 -2.99
C TYR A 133 -3.23 -1.23 -2.47
N LEU A 134 -2.90 -2.51 -2.60
CA LEU A 134 -1.55 -3.05 -2.47
C LEU A 134 -0.83 -2.65 -1.16
N LEU A 135 -1.46 -2.85 0.01
CA LEU A 135 -0.74 -2.69 1.27
C LEU A 135 0.46 -3.64 1.31
N GLU A 136 1.66 -3.11 1.55
CA GLU A 136 2.92 -3.88 1.68
C GLU A 136 2.90 -4.74 2.96
N LYS A 137 2.16 -5.85 2.92
CA LYS A 137 1.97 -6.74 4.09
C LYS A 137 3.26 -7.44 4.52
N SER A 138 4.22 -7.63 3.61
CA SER A 138 5.55 -8.19 3.89
C SER A 138 6.31 -7.38 4.94
N ARG A 139 6.12 -6.05 4.98
CA ARG A 139 6.75 -5.15 5.96
C ARG A 139 6.42 -5.50 7.42
N VAL A 140 5.30 -6.16 7.68
CA VAL A 140 4.92 -6.58 9.05
C VAL A 140 5.97 -7.49 9.68
N VAL A 141 6.59 -8.35 8.87
CA VAL A 141 7.53 -9.39 9.32
C VAL A 141 8.98 -9.17 8.86
N ARG A 142 9.17 -8.38 7.81
CA ARG A 142 10.50 -8.09 7.24
C ARG A 142 10.58 -6.61 6.83
N GLN A 143 11.66 -5.94 7.21
CA GLN A 143 11.95 -4.57 6.81
C GLN A 143 13.36 -4.51 6.21
N GLY A 144 13.55 -3.61 5.24
CA GLY A 144 14.88 -3.33 4.69
C GLY A 144 15.84 -2.78 5.75
N SER A 145 17.13 -2.92 5.51
CA SER A 145 18.17 -2.41 6.42
C SER A 145 17.99 -0.90 6.64
N GLY A 146 17.83 -0.48 7.91
CA GLY A 146 17.61 0.92 8.29
C GLY A 146 16.16 1.42 8.07
N GLU A 147 15.23 0.58 7.68
CA GLU A 147 13.82 0.89 7.58
C GLU A 147 13.04 0.49 8.83
N ARG A 148 11.80 1.01 8.97
CA ARG A 148 10.90 0.71 10.09
C ARG A 148 9.69 -0.10 9.63
N ASN A 149 9.05 -0.76 10.58
CA ASN A 149 7.68 -1.24 10.43
C ASN A 149 6.71 -0.06 10.38
N PHE A 150 5.42 -0.30 10.10
CA PHE A 150 4.37 0.72 10.11
C PHE A 150 4.37 1.52 11.41
N HIS A 151 4.02 2.81 11.32
CA HIS A 151 4.06 3.70 12.47
C HIS A 151 3.23 3.19 13.66
N ALA A 152 2.08 2.56 13.41
CA ALA A 152 1.21 2.00 14.44
C ALA A 152 1.93 1.01 15.37
N PHE A 153 2.86 0.18 14.86
CA PHE A 153 3.65 -0.72 15.71
C PHE A 153 4.53 0.05 16.70
N HIS A 154 5.10 1.17 16.26
CA HIS A 154 5.94 1.99 17.13
C HIS A 154 5.11 2.80 18.13
N MET A 155 3.87 3.16 17.77
CA MET A 155 2.93 3.80 18.70
C MET A 155 2.50 2.85 19.82
N THR A 156 2.44 1.53 19.58
CA THR A 156 2.16 0.55 20.66
C THR A 156 3.27 0.50 21.71
N LEU A 157 4.49 0.96 21.38
CA LEU A 157 5.64 1.03 22.26
C LEU A 157 5.72 2.36 23.03
N ASP A 158 4.92 3.36 22.65
CA ASP A 158 4.94 4.65 23.34
C ASP A 158 4.39 4.50 24.77
N GLU A 159 4.95 5.23 25.74
CA GLU A 159 4.57 5.15 27.15
C GLU A 159 3.07 5.42 27.42
N ARG A 160 2.39 6.08 26.50
CA ARG A 160 1.01 6.52 26.66
C ARG A 160 -0.03 5.42 26.50
N PRO A 161 0.05 4.52 25.50
CA PRO A 161 -0.82 3.33 25.45
C PRO A 161 -0.59 2.37 26.62
N SER A 162 0.63 2.28 27.11
CA SER A 162 1.00 1.36 28.22
C SER A 162 0.43 1.76 29.56
N ARG A 163 0.07 3.04 29.78
CA ARG A 163 -0.55 3.49 31.05
C ARG A 163 -2.00 3.02 31.22
N GLN A 164 -2.74 2.83 30.12
CA GLN A 164 -4.10 2.30 30.18
C GLN A 164 -4.14 0.77 30.33
N LEU A 165 -3.02 0.10 30.16
CA LEU A 165 -2.86 -1.35 30.03
C LEU A 165 -1.78 -1.84 31.00
N ALA A 166 -2.10 -1.88 32.29
CA ALA A 166 -1.19 -2.36 33.34
C ALA A 166 -0.57 -3.74 33.01
N ASP A 167 -1.33 -4.59 32.31
CA ASP A 167 -0.86 -5.91 31.82
C ASP A 167 0.02 -5.84 30.55
N ARG A 168 -0.02 -4.74 29.81
CA ARG A 168 0.81 -4.53 28.61
C ARG A 168 2.23 -4.08 28.93
N LYS A 169 2.51 -3.65 30.16
CA LYS A 169 3.87 -3.34 30.64
C LYS A 169 4.88 -4.47 30.45
N LEU A 170 4.41 -5.71 30.32
CA LEU A 170 5.25 -6.88 30.09
C LEU A 170 5.74 -6.99 28.64
N LEU A 171 5.14 -6.26 27.70
CA LEU A 171 5.40 -6.42 26.28
C LEU A 171 6.54 -5.55 25.76
N LEU A 172 6.80 -4.40 26.37
CA LEU A 172 7.18 -3.29 25.52
C LEU A 172 8.20 -2.37 26.16
N ASP A 173 9.19 -2.91 26.87
CA ASP A 173 10.38 -2.16 27.19
C ASP A 173 11.34 -2.22 25.98
N PRO A 174 11.38 -1.17 25.11
CA PRO A 174 12.24 -1.17 23.93
C PRO A 174 13.73 -1.25 24.29
N SER A 175 14.07 -0.99 25.58
CA SER A 175 15.46 -1.06 26.07
C SER A 175 15.87 -2.49 26.43
N LYS A 176 14.91 -3.40 26.63
CA LYS A 176 15.18 -4.77 27.13
C LYS A 176 14.96 -5.87 26.09
N HIS A 177 14.16 -5.63 25.06
CA HIS A 177 13.83 -6.66 24.06
C HIS A 177 13.86 -6.08 22.64
N ALA A 178 14.75 -6.62 21.82
CA ALA A 178 14.66 -6.45 20.38
C ALA A 178 13.48 -7.31 19.88
N HIS A 179 12.40 -6.70 19.44
CA HIS A 179 11.30 -7.40 18.78
C HIS A 179 11.69 -7.72 17.34
N ARG A 180 11.44 -8.96 16.90
CA ARG A 180 11.78 -9.38 15.53
C ARG A 180 11.12 -8.51 14.46
N SER A 181 9.86 -8.12 14.67
CA SER A 181 9.11 -7.24 13.78
C SER A 181 9.47 -5.76 13.90
N MET A 182 10.30 -5.40 14.86
CA MET A 182 10.75 -4.04 15.13
C MET A 182 12.22 -4.06 15.54
N PRO A 183 13.15 -4.25 14.58
CA PRO A 183 14.57 -4.26 14.87
C PRO A 183 14.99 -2.96 15.56
N PRO A 184 15.95 -3.02 16.50
CA PRO A 184 16.40 -1.85 17.24
C PRO A 184 16.89 -0.78 16.27
N TYR A 185 16.50 0.45 16.52
CA TYR A 185 16.95 1.59 15.74
C TYR A 185 18.47 1.63 15.67
N GLY A 186 19.00 1.62 14.48
CA GLY A 186 20.37 2.06 14.29
C GLY A 186 20.50 3.50 14.81
N GLN A 187 21.56 3.80 15.55
CA GLN A 187 21.83 5.14 16.09
C GLN A 187 21.73 6.26 15.03
N LYS A 188 21.87 5.92 13.73
CA LYS A 188 21.75 6.84 12.61
C LYS A 188 20.33 7.40 12.40
N MET A 189 19.26 6.70 12.80
CA MET A 189 17.89 7.21 12.66
C MET A 189 17.44 8.10 13.83
N LYS A 190 18.06 8.01 15.00
CA LYS A 190 17.77 8.90 16.15
C LYS A 190 18.15 10.37 15.90
N ALA A 191 19.02 10.63 14.94
CA ALA A 191 19.60 11.96 14.70
C ALA A 191 19.01 12.71 13.49
N LYS A 192 18.06 12.14 12.73
CA LYS A 192 17.47 12.85 11.61
C LYS A 192 16.22 13.62 12.04
N ALA A 193 16.31 14.94 12.05
CA ALA A 193 15.17 15.83 11.91
C ALA A 193 14.32 15.34 10.74
N GLY A 194 13.00 15.12 10.93
CA GLY A 194 12.12 14.60 9.89
C GLY A 194 11.01 13.66 10.37
N LEU A 195 11.06 13.19 11.64
CA LEU A 195 9.93 12.50 12.26
C LEU A 195 8.79 13.45 12.66
N GLU A 196 8.99 14.75 12.49
CA GLU A 196 8.02 15.81 12.81
C GLU A 196 6.71 15.69 12.01
N HIS A 197 6.74 14.98 10.88
CA HIS A 197 5.58 14.74 10.02
C HIS A 197 4.95 13.35 10.22
N VAL A 198 5.48 12.53 11.13
CA VAL A 198 4.87 11.24 11.48
C VAL A 198 3.74 11.49 12.46
N PRO A 199 2.54 10.91 12.24
CA PRO A 199 1.44 11.06 13.19
C PRO A 199 1.87 10.60 14.60
N GLU A 200 1.64 11.43 15.60
CA GLU A 200 1.79 11.03 17.00
C GLU A 200 0.60 10.16 17.43
N TYR A 201 0.83 9.29 18.43
CA TYR A 201 -0.23 8.47 19.01
C TYR A 201 -1.51 9.26 19.34
N ARG A 202 -1.38 10.46 19.93
CA ARG A 202 -2.54 11.31 20.27
C ARG A 202 -3.35 11.71 19.03
N ALA A 203 -2.67 12.09 17.96
CA ALA A 203 -3.33 12.47 16.71
C ALA A 203 -4.06 11.27 16.09
N CYS A 204 -3.45 10.08 16.12
CA CYS A 204 -4.07 8.84 15.69
C CYS A 204 -5.29 8.48 16.56
N ASP A 205 -5.17 8.54 17.89
CA ASP A 205 -6.26 8.20 18.82
C ASP A 205 -7.47 9.12 18.67
N GLN A 206 -7.25 10.43 18.53
CA GLN A 206 -8.30 11.41 18.23
C GLN A 206 -8.94 11.18 16.86
N ALA A 207 -8.13 10.81 15.86
CA ALA A 207 -8.64 10.52 14.54
C ALA A 207 -9.47 9.23 14.49
N LEU A 208 -9.06 8.18 15.21
CA LEU A 208 -9.87 6.96 15.40
C LEU A 208 -11.23 7.27 16.03
N GLU A 209 -11.24 8.12 17.05
CA GLU A 209 -12.49 8.56 17.69
C GLU A 209 -13.38 9.35 16.71
N ALA A 210 -12.79 10.26 15.93
CA ALA A 210 -13.53 11.07 14.96
C ALA A 210 -14.17 10.24 13.84
N ILE A 211 -13.60 9.07 13.48
CA ILE A 211 -14.20 8.12 12.53
C ILE A 211 -15.12 7.08 13.19
N GLY A 212 -15.41 7.22 14.49
CA GLY A 212 -16.42 6.43 15.18
C GLY A 212 -15.89 5.21 15.95
N PHE A 213 -14.59 5.08 16.20
CA PHE A 213 -14.06 4.05 17.10
C PHE A 213 -14.35 4.43 18.56
N ASP A 214 -15.09 3.59 19.26
CA ASP A 214 -15.23 3.69 20.71
C ASP A 214 -13.96 3.21 21.45
N SER A 215 -13.91 3.44 22.74
CA SER A 215 -12.75 3.07 23.57
C SER A 215 -12.45 1.57 23.56
N ALA A 216 -13.47 0.70 23.45
CA ALA A 216 -13.30 -0.74 23.43
C ALA A 216 -12.68 -1.20 22.09
N THR A 217 -13.19 -0.68 20.99
CA THR A 217 -12.69 -0.97 19.64
C THR A 217 -11.25 -0.46 19.46
N LYS A 218 -10.95 0.76 19.95
CA LYS A 218 -9.59 1.29 19.98
C LYS A 218 -8.65 0.36 20.78
N ALA A 219 -9.06 -0.06 21.96
CA ALA A 219 -8.30 -0.97 22.79
C ALA A 219 -8.02 -2.30 22.07
N ALA A 220 -9.04 -2.90 21.44
CA ALA A 220 -8.89 -4.14 20.68
C ALA A 220 -7.92 -4.00 19.50
N ALA A 221 -7.92 -2.87 18.79
CA ALA A 221 -6.98 -2.61 17.70
C ALA A 221 -5.51 -2.57 18.21
N TRP A 222 -5.27 -1.91 19.35
CA TRP A 222 -3.95 -1.87 19.97
C TRP A 222 -3.54 -3.21 20.56
N ASP A 223 -4.49 -4.00 21.12
CA ASP A 223 -4.23 -5.37 21.58
C ASP A 223 -3.83 -6.28 20.43
N LEU A 224 -4.52 -6.17 19.29
CA LEU A 224 -4.18 -6.93 18.09
C LEU A 224 -2.76 -6.61 17.60
N LEU A 225 -2.36 -5.34 17.57
CA LEU A 225 -0.98 -4.96 17.22
C LEU A 225 0.05 -5.56 18.19
N GLY A 226 -0.20 -5.46 19.49
CA GLY A 226 0.64 -6.10 20.50
C GLY A 226 0.70 -7.61 20.36
N GLY A 227 -0.41 -8.23 20.00
CA GLY A 227 -0.51 -9.66 19.69
C GLY A 227 0.32 -10.06 18.48
N ILE A 228 0.30 -9.27 17.41
CA ILE A 228 1.12 -9.49 16.20
C ILE A 228 2.62 -9.39 16.54
N VAL A 229 3.03 -8.38 17.30
CA VAL A 229 4.43 -8.24 17.76
C VAL A 229 4.87 -9.47 18.54
N SER A 230 4.04 -9.91 19.52
CA SER A 230 4.34 -11.08 20.33
C SER A 230 4.35 -12.37 19.52
N LEU A 231 3.45 -12.51 18.54
CA LEU A 231 3.41 -13.66 17.64
C LEU A 231 4.68 -13.73 16.77
N ALA A 232 5.14 -12.60 16.24
CA ALA A 232 6.38 -12.55 15.46
C ALA A 232 7.61 -12.97 16.28
N ASP A 233 7.59 -12.73 17.61
CA ASP A 233 8.68 -13.10 18.53
C ASP A 233 8.65 -14.59 18.95
N VAL A 234 7.58 -15.34 18.63
CA VAL A 234 7.51 -16.77 18.97
C VAL A 234 8.65 -17.52 18.30
N GLN A 235 9.46 -18.20 19.11
CA GLN A 235 10.60 -18.97 18.62
C GLN A 235 10.15 -20.34 18.12
N ILE A 236 10.54 -20.67 16.89
CA ILE A 236 10.35 -22.02 16.34
C ILE A 236 11.63 -22.81 16.60
N LYS A 237 11.51 -23.86 17.41
CA LYS A 237 12.62 -24.76 17.72
C LYS A 237 12.55 -26.02 16.85
N VAL A 238 13.69 -26.65 16.69
CA VAL A 238 13.82 -27.94 16.03
C VAL A 238 13.67 -29.07 17.04
N LYS A 239 12.86 -30.06 16.73
CA LYS A 239 12.75 -31.30 17.47
C LYS A 239 12.75 -32.48 16.49
N THR A 240 13.60 -33.47 16.71
CA THR A 240 13.61 -34.66 15.86
C THR A 240 12.42 -35.60 16.26
N ASP A 241 11.58 -35.94 15.30
CA ASP A 241 10.50 -36.91 15.51
C ASP A 241 11.08 -38.32 15.64
N GLN A 242 10.79 -38.98 16.76
CA GLN A 242 11.33 -40.33 17.02
C GLN A 242 10.83 -41.40 16.04
N ALA A 243 9.64 -41.20 15.44
CA ALA A 243 9.05 -42.16 14.52
C ALA A 243 9.59 -42.02 13.08
N SER A 244 9.70 -40.79 12.57
CA SER A 244 10.15 -40.50 11.20
C SER A 244 11.63 -40.17 11.08
N GLN A 245 12.31 -39.86 12.18
CA GLN A 245 13.67 -39.34 12.23
C GLN A 245 13.83 -38.00 11.47
N GLU A 246 12.72 -37.29 11.23
CA GLU A 246 12.70 -36.00 10.56
C GLU A 246 12.69 -34.86 11.58
N ASP A 247 13.23 -33.73 11.16
CA ASP A 247 13.18 -32.48 11.95
C ASP A 247 11.82 -31.82 11.82
N ILE A 248 11.10 -31.72 12.94
CA ILE A 248 9.79 -31.11 13.06
C ILE A 248 9.85 -29.82 13.88
N ALA A 249 8.89 -28.94 13.63
CA ALA A 249 8.73 -27.72 14.39
C ALA A 249 8.22 -28.01 15.81
N HIS A 250 8.76 -27.25 16.76
CA HIS A 250 8.30 -27.23 18.13
C HIS A 250 8.22 -25.78 18.62
N VAL A 251 7.10 -25.41 19.25
CA VAL A 251 6.88 -24.11 19.88
C VAL A 251 6.80 -24.32 21.38
N GLU A 252 7.67 -23.66 22.12
CA GLU A 252 7.55 -23.64 23.59
C GLU A 252 6.44 -22.67 24.00
N LEU A 253 5.68 -23.05 25.03
CA LEU A 253 4.66 -22.21 25.63
C LEU A 253 5.32 -21.16 26.53
N ASP A 254 6.23 -20.38 25.96
CA ASP A 254 7.02 -19.36 26.63
C ASP A 254 6.28 -18.03 26.76
N GLY A 255 6.99 -17.01 27.27
CA GLY A 255 6.44 -15.68 27.44
C GLY A 255 5.92 -15.04 26.16
N ALA A 256 6.53 -15.27 24.99
CA ALA A 256 6.08 -14.70 23.70
C ALA A 256 4.79 -15.40 23.21
N CYS A 257 4.77 -16.73 23.23
CA CYS A 257 3.61 -17.51 22.86
C CYS A 257 2.39 -17.23 23.75
N MET A 258 2.59 -17.18 25.08
CA MET A 258 1.54 -16.87 26.05
C MET A 258 0.99 -15.44 25.87
N ARG A 259 1.85 -14.45 25.60
CA ARG A 259 1.43 -13.07 25.35
C ARG A 259 0.65 -12.96 24.05
N ALA A 260 1.14 -13.59 22.97
CA ALA A 260 0.46 -13.61 21.70
C ALA A 260 -0.96 -14.19 21.85
N ALA A 261 -1.08 -15.37 22.47
CA ALA A 261 -2.36 -16.02 22.72
C ALA A 261 -3.30 -15.13 23.53
N LYS A 262 -2.83 -14.55 24.64
CA LYS A 262 -3.63 -13.65 25.51
C LYS A 262 -4.15 -12.41 24.74
N LEU A 263 -3.27 -11.71 23.99
CA LEU A 263 -3.64 -10.50 23.30
C LEU A 263 -4.54 -10.74 22.07
N LEU A 264 -4.37 -11.89 21.42
CA LEU A 264 -5.21 -12.30 20.29
C LEU A 264 -6.50 -12.97 20.73
N GLY A 265 -6.68 -13.24 22.03
CA GLY A 265 -7.83 -13.97 22.54
C GLY A 265 -7.87 -15.44 22.14
N TRP A 266 -6.70 -16.04 21.89
CA TRP A 266 -6.54 -17.43 21.44
C TRP A 266 -6.12 -18.34 22.58
N ASP A 267 -6.44 -19.62 22.46
CA ASP A 267 -5.88 -20.66 23.34
C ASP A 267 -4.39 -20.87 22.99
N VAL A 268 -3.54 -20.93 24.02
CA VAL A 268 -2.09 -21.02 23.81
C VAL A 268 -1.65 -22.35 23.21
N GLN A 269 -2.34 -23.42 23.56
CA GLN A 269 -2.04 -24.77 23.02
C GLN A 269 -2.50 -24.87 21.57
N ALA A 270 -3.69 -24.34 21.26
CA ALA A 270 -4.19 -24.25 19.88
C ALA A 270 -3.27 -23.42 19.00
N LEU A 271 -2.74 -22.28 19.52
CA LEU A 271 -1.77 -21.48 18.79
C LEU A 271 -0.51 -22.26 18.46
N SER A 272 0.07 -22.95 19.47
CA SER A 272 1.26 -23.79 19.26
C SER A 272 1.00 -24.90 18.24
N GLN A 273 -0.16 -25.55 18.32
CA GLN A 273 -0.56 -26.61 17.39
C GLN A 273 -0.72 -26.10 15.96
N ILE A 274 -1.42 -25.00 15.74
CA ILE A 274 -1.61 -24.38 14.40
C ILE A 274 -0.27 -24.00 13.77
N LEU A 275 0.70 -23.56 14.56
CA LEU A 275 2.03 -23.25 14.06
C LEU A 275 2.83 -24.51 13.69
N CYS A 276 2.70 -25.58 14.47
CA CYS A 276 3.50 -26.81 14.28
C CYS A 276 2.86 -27.84 13.35
N GLU A 277 1.55 -27.76 13.10
CA GLU A 277 0.80 -28.76 12.35
C GLU A 277 -0.01 -28.12 11.22
N ARG A 278 -0.32 -28.92 10.20
CA ARG A 278 -1.25 -28.55 9.12
C ARG A 278 -2.16 -29.71 8.76
N THR A 279 -3.40 -29.41 8.43
CA THR A 279 -4.34 -30.39 7.93
C THR A 279 -4.27 -30.46 6.41
N VAL A 280 -4.10 -31.65 5.86
CA VAL A 280 -4.08 -31.90 4.42
C VAL A 280 -5.26 -32.81 4.08
N LYS A 281 -6.08 -32.41 3.12
CA LYS A 281 -7.14 -33.24 2.55
C LYS A 281 -6.55 -34.26 1.58
N MET A 282 -6.60 -35.54 1.93
CA MET A 282 -6.24 -36.65 1.04
C MET A 282 -7.49 -37.44 0.67
N ARG A 283 -7.99 -37.27 -0.57
CA ARG A 283 -9.24 -37.84 -1.07
C ARG A 283 -10.45 -37.50 -0.16
N SER A 284 -10.88 -38.41 0.73
CA SER A 284 -12.00 -38.20 1.65
C SER A 284 -11.58 -38.03 3.11
N GLU A 285 -10.28 -38.09 3.41
CA GLU A 285 -9.75 -38.04 4.76
C GLU A 285 -8.95 -36.77 5.00
N GLU A 286 -9.07 -36.25 6.23
CA GLU A 286 -8.22 -35.14 6.69
C GLU A 286 -7.09 -35.72 7.53
N VAL A 287 -5.86 -35.50 7.10
CA VAL A 287 -4.64 -35.96 7.78
C VAL A 287 -3.88 -34.76 8.34
N THR A 288 -3.56 -34.81 9.63
CA THR A 288 -2.71 -33.82 10.28
C THR A 288 -1.24 -34.17 10.05
N VAL A 289 -0.49 -33.25 9.48
CA VAL A 289 0.93 -33.42 9.18
C VAL A 289 1.73 -32.37 9.96
N LYS A 290 2.82 -32.80 10.58
CA LYS A 290 3.75 -31.92 11.29
C LYS A 290 4.50 -31.05 10.29
N ARG A 291 4.72 -29.79 10.65
CA ARG A 291 5.49 -28.84 9.83
C ARG A 291 6.99 -28.98 10.13
N THR A 292 7.81 -28.74 9.13
CA THR A 292 9.23 -28.44 9.34
C THR A 292 9.40 -27.09 10.05
N PRO A 293 10.56 -26.81 10.67
CA PRO A 293 10.80 -25.51 11.31
C PRO A 293 10.64 -24.31 10.36
N GLY A 294 11.05 -24.44 9.09
CA GLY A 294 10.84 -23.44 8.06
C GLY A 294 9.37 -23.19 7.73
N GLU A 295 8.60 -24.26 7.51
CA GLU A 295 7.15 -24.17 7.27
C GLU A 295 6.40 -23.54 8.46
N ALA A 296 6.81 -23.84 9.70
CA ALA A 296 6.22 -23.25 10.90
C ALA A 296 6.54 -21.76 11.04
N ALA A 297 7.77 -21.35 10.73
CA ALA A 297 8.18 -19.95 10.70
C ALA A 297 7.39 -19.20 9.61
N GLY A 298 7.24 -19.77 8.42
CA GLY A 298 6.40 -19.23 7.35
C GLY A 298 4.94 -19.08 7.75
N ALA A 299 4.37 -20.08 8.45
CA ALA A 299 2.99 -20.04 8.97
C ALA A 299 2.80 -18.92 10.01
N ARG A 300 3.76 -18.74 10.93
CA ARG A 300 3.77 -17.63 11.90
C ARG A 300 3.77 -16.27 11.19
N ASP A 301 4.67 -16.10 10.23
CA ASP A 301 4.85 -14.85 9.50
C ASP A 301 3.63 -14.57 8.60
N ALA A 302 3.03 -15.59 7.99
CA ALA A 302 1.78 -15.48 7.25
C ALA A 302 0.60 -15.06 8.14
N ALA A 303 0.51 -15.61 9.35
CA ALA A 303 -0.51 -15.21 10.32
C ALA A 303 -0.35 -13.74 10.74
N CYS A 304 0.87 -13.26 10.97
CA CYS A 304 1.14 -11.85 11.28
C CYS A 304 0.68 -10.93 10.13
N ARG A 305 1.04 -11.26 8.89
CA ARG A 305 0.62 -10.49 7.70
C ARG A 305 -0.89 -10.47 7.52
N TRP A 306 -1.54 -11.61 7.73
CA TRP A 306 -2.99 -11.73 7.60
C TRP A 306 -3.73 -10.91 8.65
N LEU A 307 -3.34 -11.01 9.93
CA LEU A 307 -3.94 -10.26 11.03
C LEU A 307 -3.82 -8.74 10.80
N TYR A 308 -2.64 -8.28 10.37
CA TYR A 308 -2.43 -6.87 10.06
C TYR A 308 -3.27 -6.41 8.87
N GLY A 309 -3.34 -7.21 7.81
CA GLY A 309 -4.19 -6.93 6.65
C GLY A 309 -5.66 -6.81 7.04
N ALA A 310 -6.17 -7.73 7.87
CA ALA A 310 -7.55 -7.70 8.36
C ALA A 310 -7.84 -6.46 9.24
N LEU A 311 -6.88 -6.05 10.09
CA LEU A 311 -6.98 -4.81 10.85
C LEU A 311 -7.08 -3.60 9.93
N PHE A 312 -6.19 -3.50 8.93
CA PHE A 312 -6.18 -2.38 7.99
C PHE A 312 -7.46 -2.32 7.17
N GLU A 313 -7.97 -3.45 6.69
CA GLU A 313 -9.25 -3.55 5.98
C GLU A 313 -10.42 -3.07 6.86
N LYS A 314 -10.44 -3.47 8.15
CA LYS A 314 -11.48 -2.97 9.10
C LYS A 314 -11.39 -1.45 9.30
N LEU A 315 -10.18 -0.89 9.38
CA LEU A 315 -9.99 0.57 9.45
C LEU A 315 -10.53 1.27 8.20
N VAL A 316 -10.28 0.73 7.01
CA VAL A 316 -10.79 1.27 5.74
C VAL A 316 -12.33 1.21 5.70
N VAL A 317 -12.93 0.10 6.11
CA VAL A 317 -14.39 -0.03 6.23
C VAL A 317 -14.95 1.05 7.16
N GLN A 318 -14.35 1.23 8.33
CA GLN A 318 -14.79 2.25 9.30
C GLN A 318 -14.61 3.67 8.77
N CYS A 319 -13.52 3.95 8.04
CA CYS A 319 -13.35 5.22 7.34
C CYS A 319 -14.50 5.46 6.36
N ASN A 320 -14.87 4.46 5.57
CA ASN A 320 -15.97 4.59 4.61
C ASN A 320 -17.33 4.80 5.31
N GLU A 321 -17.60 4.10 6.40
CA GLU A 321 -18.81 4.33 7.21
C GLU A 321 -18.85 5.76 7.76
N ALA A 322 -17.71 6.28 8.22
CA ALA A 322 -17.60 7.65 8.70
C ALA A 322 -17.75 8.71 7.60
N LEU A 323 -17.35 8.38 6.37
CA LEU A 323 -17.43 9.25 5.20
C LEU A 323 -18.82 9.21 4.53
N ASP A 324 -19.67 8.25 4.89
CA ASP A 324 -21.02 8.18 4.33
C ASP A 324 -21.87 9.38 4.82
N GLY A 325 -22.24 10.25 3.88
CA GLY A 325 -23.08 11.41 4.12
C GLY A 325 -24.59 11.12 4.08
N GLY A 326 -24.98 9.85 3.94
CA GLY A 326 -26.39 9.41 3.91
C GLY A 326 -27.16 9.83 2.64
N LEU A 327 -26.48 10.35 1.61
CA LEU A 327 -27.11 10.74 0.34
C LEU A 327 -27.02 9.61 -0.68
N GLN A 328 -28.12 9.34 -1.37
CA GLN A 328 -28.17 8.29 -2.38
C GLN A 328 -27.24 8.59 -3.56
N ALA A 329 -26.47 7.59 -3.96
CA ALA A 329 -25.45 7.65 -5.01
C ALA A 329 -25.94 8.15 -6.40
N LYS A 330 -27.24 8.19 -6.66
CA LYS A 330 -27.82 8.57 -7.95
C LYS A 330 -27.77 10.07 -8.27
N THR A 331 -27.52 10.93 -7.29
CA THR A 331 -27.49 12.39 -7.47
C THR A 331 -26.13 13.02 -7.18
N THR A 332 -25.13 12.22 -6.79
CA THR A 332 -23.81 12.71 -6.47
C THR A 332 -22.85 12.56 -7.64
N ARG A 333 -21.96 13.54 -7.77
CA ARG A 333 -20.78 13.52 -8.64
C ARG A 333 -19.54 13.54 -7.76
N PHE A 334 -18.40 13.06 -8.23
CA PHE A 334 -17.20 13.07 -7.38
C PHE A 334 -15.99 13.76 -8.02
N VAL A 335 -15.13 14.28 -7.16
CA VAL A 335 -13.72 14.49 -7.47
C VAL A 335 -12.90 13.40 -6.77
N GLY A 336 -12.27 12.55 -7.56
CA GLY A 336 -11.37 11.50 -7.09
C GLY A 336 -9.94 12.01 -7.01
N ILE A 337 -9.20 11.62 -5.97
CA ILE A 337 -7.78 11.91 -5.80
C ILE A 337 -7.04 10.58 -5.68
N LEU A 338 -6.22 10.24 -6.68
CA LEU A 338 -5.40 9.05 -6.69
C LEU A 338 -3.99 9.38 -6.20
N ASP A 339 -3.63 8.80 -5.05
CA ASP A 339 -2.30 8.90 -4.44
C ASP A 339 -1.74 7.48 -4.31
N ILE A 340 -0.76 7.15 -5.14
CA ILE A 340 -0.11 5.84 -5.13
C ILE A 340 1.38 5.96 -4.79
N PHE A 341 2.01 4.82 -4.58
CA PHE A 341 3.47 4.74 -4.42
C PHE A 341 4.17 5.44 -5.59
N GLY A 342 5.31 6.07 -5.32
CA GLY A 342 6.22 6.45 -6.40
C GLY A 342 6.98 5.23 -6.92
N TYR A 343 7.64 5.40 -8.07
CA TYR A 343 8.60 4.43 -8.55
C TYR A 343 9.70 4.17 -7.50
N GLU A 344 9.99 2.90 -7.25
CA GLU A 344 10.97 2.48 -6.25
C GLU A 344 11.97 1.50 -6.86
N THR A 345 13.23 1.69 -6.50
CA THR A 345 14.32 0.73 -6.74
C THR A 345 15.06 0.57 -5.42
N LEU A 346 14.94 -0.59 -4.81
CA LEU A 346 15.56 -0.99 -3.56
C LEU A 346 16.78 -1.88 -3.85
N GLU A 347 17.54 -2.24 -2.83
CA GLU A 347 18.62 -3.23 -2.96
C GLU A 347 18.05 -4.61 -3.32
N GLU A 348 16.90 -4.98 -2.73
CA GLU A 348 16.14 -6.18 -3.07
C GLU A 348 14.73 -5.77 -3.48
N ASN A 349 14.30 -6.16 -4.67
CA ASN A 349 12.97 -5.87 -5.20
C ASN A 349 12.25 -7.18 -5.48
N GLY A 350 11.19 -7.45 -4.72
CA GLY A 350 10.31 -8.59 -4.91
C GLY A 350 9.10 -8.29 -5.80
N LEU A 351 8.10 -9.17 -5.73
CA LEU A 351 6.85 -9.05 -6.47
C LEU A 351 6.09 -7.75 -6.14
N GLU A 352 6.06 -7.33 -4.88
CA GLU A 352 5.36 -6.11 -4.46
C GLU A 352 5.96 -4.88 -5.15
N THR A 353 7.30 -4.76 -5.19
CA THR A 353 7.98 -3.67 -5.91
C THR A 353 7.74 -3.73 -7.41
N LEU A 354 7.69 -4.94 -8.00
CA LEU A 354 7.35 -5.11 -9.42
C LEU A 354 5.95 -4.58 -9.73
N LEU A 355 4.96 -4.90 -8.89
CA LEU A 355 3.57 -4.44 -9.06
C LEU A 355 3.43 -2.93 -8.85
N ILE A 356 4.16 -2.34 -7.89
CA ILE A 356 4.24 -0.90 -7.67
C ILE A 356 4.80 -0.21 -8.92
N ASN A 357 5.93 -0.70 -9.45
CA ASN A 357 6.57 -0.12 -10.62
C ASN A 357 5.73 -0.31 -11.89
N TYR A 358 5.02 -1.44 -12.03
CA TYR A 358 4.04 -1.63 -13.11
C TYR A 358 2.89 -0.62 -13.06
N ALA A 359 2.36 -0.34 -11.86
CA ALA A 359 1.31 0.68 -11.70
C ALA A 359 1.83 2.08 -12.05
N ASN A 360 3.06 2.43 -11.63
CA ASN A 360 3.69 3.70 -11.99
C ASN A 360 3.96 3.81 -13.50
N GLU A 361 4.42 2.74 -14.15
CA GLU A 361 4.60 2.67 -15.60
C GLU A 361 3.30 2.92 -16.35
N SER A 362 2.19 2.29 -15.87
CA SER A 362 0.85 2.46 -16.46
C SER A 362 0.34 3.90 -16.31
N LEU A 363 0.57 4.52 -15.15
CA LEU A 363 0.18 5.93 -14.93
C LEU A 363 1.06 6.90 -15.70
N GLN A 364 2.35 6.61 -15.88
CA GLN A 364 3.23 7.42 -16.71
C GLN A 364 2.76 7.38 -18.17
N GLN A 365 2.41 6.21 -18.70
CA GLN A 365 1.86 6.08 -20.05
C GLN A 365 0.55 6.87 -20.19
N LEU A 366 -0.38 6.70 -19.22
CA LEU A 366 -1.63 7.47 -19.21
C LEU A 366 -1.39 8.99 -19.22
N PHE A 367 -0.40 9.47 -18.46
CA PHE A 367 -0.03 10.88 -18.43
C PHE A 367 0.52 11.33 -19.80
N CYS A 368 1.41 10.54 -20.40
CA CYS A 368 1.96 10.82 -21.71
C CYS A 368 0.87 10.89 -22.78
N ASP A 369 -0.06 9.93 -22.79
CA ASP A 369 -1.16 9.88 -23.76
C ASP A 369 -2.15 11.04 -23.55
N ALA A 370 -2.51 11.34 -22.32
CA ALA A 370 -3.53 12.34 -22.02
C ALA A 370 -3.04 13.79 -22.18
N ILE A 371 -1.76 14.04 -21.93
CA ILE A 371 -1.21 15.40 -21.93
C ILE A 371 -0.36 15.64 -23.18
N PHE A 372 0.71 14.87 -23.37
CA PHE A 372 1.65 15.14 -24.45
C PHE A 372 1.08 14.81 -25.83
N ALA A 373 0.44 13.62 -25.97
CA ALA A 373 -0.09 13.23 -27.28
C ALA A 373 -1.22 14.17 -27.72
N ALA A 374 -2.09 14.60 -26.78
CA ALA A 374 -3.17 15.53 -27.06
C ALA A 374 -2.66 16.92 -27.45
N GLU A 375 -1.63 17.42 -26.74
CA GLU A 375 -1.01 18.73 -27.06
C GLU A 375 -0.26 18.70 -28.39
N LEU A 376 0.48 17.64 -28.69
CA LEU A 376 1.19 17.50 -29.95
C LEU A 376 0.21 17.45 -31.13
N GLN A 377 -0.90 16.70 -30.98
CA GLN A 377 -1.94 16.64 -32.01
C GLN A 377 -2.58 18.02 -32.25
N LEU A 378 -2.85 18.77 -31.17
CA LEU A 378 -3.39 20.12 -31.30
C LEU A 378 -2.42 21.05 -32.05
N TYR A 379 -1.12 20.96 -31.78
CA TYR A 379 -0.11 21.77 -32.46
C TYR A 379 0.08 21.39 -33.94
N GLU A 380 -0.09 20.11 -34.27
CA GLU A 380 -0.15 19.64 -35.67
C GLU A 380 -1.39 20.19 -36.38
N ASP A 381 -2.57 20.09 -35.76
CA ASP A 381 -3.84 20.55 -36.30
C ASP A 381 -3.86 22.09 -36.53
N GLU A 382 -3.18 22.83 -35.65
CA GLU A 382 -3.00 24.28 -35.76
C GLU A 382 -1.86 24.67 -36.73
N GLY A 383 -1.10 23.71 -37.25
CA GLY A 383 0.02 23.95 -38.16
C GLY A 383 1.26 24.61 -37.51
N ILE A 384 1.38 24.47 -36.20
CA ILE A 384 2.52 24.97 -35.40
C ILE A 384 3.71 24.05 -35.51
N LEU A 385 3.46 22.72 -35.56
CA LEU A 385 4.47 21.67 -35.69
C LEU A 385 4.27 20.86 -36.96
N THR A 386 5.39 20.42 -37.54
CA THR A 386 5.34 19.39 -38.58
C THR A 386 5.25 18.00 -37.95
N GLU A 387 4.87 16.99 -38.75
CA GLU A 387 4.85 15.60 -38.30
C GLU A 387 6.24 15.11 -37.83
N GLU A 388 7.32 15.64 -38.43
CA GLU A 388 8.69 15.33 -38.02
C GLU A 388 9.04 15.95 -36.66
N ASP A 389 8.61 17.19 -36.41
CA ASP A 389 8.79 17.87 -35.12
C ASP A 389 8.02 17.16 -34.01
N ALA A 390 6.76 16.76 -34.28
CA ALA A 390 5.93 16.03 -33.32
C ALA A 390 6.55 14.67 -32.96
N LYS A 391 7.11 13.93 -33.92
CA LYS A 391 7.85 12.70 -33.65
C LYS A 391 9.11 12.93 -32.82
N ALA A 392 9.83 14.02 -33.06
CA ALA A 392 11.05 14.34 -32.30
C ALA A 392 10.74 14.77 -30.86
N LEU A 393 9.57 15.36 -30.63
CA LEU A 393 9.09 15.80 -29.31
C LEU A 393 8.24 14.76 -28.57
N ALA A 394 7.96 13.60 -29.20
CA ALA A 394 7.16 12.55 -28.60
C ALA A 394 7.73 12.10 -27.23
N PRO A 395 6.89 11.98 -26.21
CA PRO A 395 7.33 11.52 -24.90
C PRO A 395 7.79 10.05 -24.96
N PRO A 396 8.58 9.59 -23.97
CA PRO A 396 8.93 8.18 -23.87
C PRO A 396 7.68 7.29 -23.86
N ASP A 397 7.69 6.24 -24.69
CA ASP A 397 6.61 5.27 -24.80
C ASP A 397 6.90 4.04 -23.92
N SER A 398 6.05 3.81 -22.94
CA SER A 398 6.13 2.68 -22.02
C SER A 398 5.42 1.42 -22.54
N THR A 399 4.81 1.45 -23.73
CA THR A 399 4.00 0.35 -24.28
C THR A 399 4.76 -0.97 -24.30
N ALA A 400 6.03 -0.97 -24.72
CA ALA A 400 6.87 -2.18 -24.77
C ALA A 400 7.07 -2.76 -23.36
N THR A 401 7.32 -1.93 -22.36
CA THR A 401 7.51 -2.35 -20.96
C THR A 401 6.20 -2.87 -20.37
N LEU A 402 5.07 -2.19 -20.61
CA LEU A 402 3.75 -2.65 -20.15
C LEU A 402 3.35 -4.00 -20.79
N GLN A 403 3.63 -4.19 -22.07
CA GLN A 403 3.43 -5.46 -22.76
C GLN A 403 4.32 -6.57 -22.18
N PHE A 404 5.58 -6.27 -21.90
CA PHE A 404 6.53 -7.18 -21.27
C PHE A 404 6.07 -7.60 -19.87
N LEU A 405 5.51 -6.68 -19.07
CA LEU A 405 5.08 -6.98 -17.70
C LEU A 405 3.74 -7.73 -17.68
N ALA A 406 2.72 -7.26 -18.38
CA ALA A 406 1.33 -7.73 -18.24
C ALA A 406 0.64 -8.09 -19.57
N GLY A 407 1.33 -8.11 -20.69
CA GLY A 407 0.78 -8.38 -22.02
C GLY A 407 -0.02 -9.69 -22.09
N LYS A 408 -1.15 -9.67 -22.83
CA LYS A 408 -2.05 -10.84 -23.00
C LYS A 408 -1.68 -11.71 -24.20
N GLY A 409 -0.95 -11.16 -25.16
CA GLY A 409 -0.63 -11.80 -26.44
C GLY A 409 0.55 -12.75 -26.37
N PRO A 410 0.92 -13.39 -27.49
CA PRO A 410 2.20 -14.06 -27.64
C PRO A 410 3.31 -13.04 -27.95
N PRO A 411 4.40 -12.96 -27.15
CA PRO A 411 4.59 -13.72 -25.91
C PRO A 411 3.80 -13.14 -24.72
N PRO A 412 3.36 -14.00 -23.77
CA PRO A 412 2.68 -13.54 -22.55
C PRO A 412 3.65 -12.76 -21.66
N GLY A 413 3.12 -11.73 -20.99
CA GLY A 413 3.91 -10.93 -20.05
C GLY A 413 4.37 -11.72 -18.82
N ILE A 414 5.36 -11.19 -18.09
CA ILE A 414 5.98 -11.82 -16.91
C ILE A 414 4.94 -12.23 -15.86
N LEU A 415 3.99 -11.36 -15.54
CA LEU A 415 2.96 -11.66 -14.52
C LEU A 415 2.11 -12.88 -14.91
N ARG A 416 1.84 -13.08 -16.20
CA ARG A 416 1.13 -14.27 -16.69
C ARG A 416 1.99 -15.53 -16.68
N LEU A 417 3.29 -15.39 -16.96
CA LEU A 417 4.22 -16.51 -16.80
C LEU A 417 4.31 -16.94 -15.35
N LEU A 418 4.30 -16.00 -14.42
CA LEU A 418 4.29 -16.27 -12.98
C LEU A 418 2.99 -17.00 -12.57
N ASP A 419 1.82 -16.50 -12.98
CA ASP A 419 0.52 -17.15 -12.73
C ASP A 419 0.49 -18.59 -13.25
N ALA A 420 0.98 -18.81 -14.47
CA ALA A 420 1.05 -20.14 -15.05
C ALA A 420 1.95 -21.10 -14.26
N GLN A 421 3.08 -20.61 -13.77
CA GLN A 421 3.99 -21.40 -12.91
C GLN A 421 3.34 -21.75 -11.56
N CYS A 422 2.67 -20.79 -10.93
CA CYS A 422 1.94 -21.04 -9.67
C CYS A 422 0.82 -22.06 -9.87
N ALA A 423 0.09 -22.01 -10.98
CA ALA A 423 -0.99 -22.95 -11.29
C ALA A 423 -0.47 -24.39 -11.54
N THR A 424 0.71 -24.55 -12.12
CA THR A 424 1.29 -25.86 -12.45
C THR A 424 2.08 -26.50 -11.30
N GLY A 425 2.50 -25.71 -10.31
CA GLY A 425 3.33 -26.16 -9.17
C GLY A 425 2.66 -27.17 -8.23
N GLY A 426 1.33 -27.41 -8.35
CA GLY A 426 0.57 -28.36 -7.52
C GLY A 426 0.39 -29.76 -8.10
N THR A 427 0.78 -30.08 -9.35
CA THR A 427 0.34 -31.28 -10.06
C THR A 427 1.41 -32.16 -10.67
N THR A 428 2.69 -31.86 -10.60
CA THR A 428 3.73 -32.73 -11.14
C THR A 428 4.23 -33.73 -10.12
N THR A 429 3.67 -34.94 -10.23
CA THR A 429 4.27 -36.23 -9.85
C THR A 429 5.26 -36.25 -8.69
N GLY A 430 4.76 -36.36 -7.45
CA GLY A 430 5.41 -37.15 -6.37
C GLY A 430 6.80 -36.80 -5.84
N LYS A 431 7.56 -35.93 -6.52
CA LYS A 431 8.81 -35.35 -6.03
C LYS A 431 8.58 -33.86 -5.79
N LYS A 432 8.75 -33.42 -4.55
CA LYS A 432 8.90 -31.99 -4.23
C LYS A 432 10.08 -31.45 -5.04
N THR A 433 9.81 -30.74 -6.13
CA THR A 433 10.82 -29.94 -6.81
C THR A 433 11.29 -28.89 -5.82
N GLY A 434 12.60 -28.80 -5.60
CA GLY A 434 13.16 -27.80 -4.69
C GLY A 434 12.81 -26.38 -5.18
N GLN A 435 12.73 -25.43 -4.28
CA GLN A 435 12.40 -24.03 -4.57
C GLN A 435 13.34 -23.46 -5.64
N ASP A 436 14.65 -23.62 -5.48
CA ASP A 436 15.67 -23.18 -6.42
C ASP A 436 15.44 -23.68 -7.87
N GLU A 437 14.81 -24.85 -8.03
CA GLU A 437 14.51 -25.43 -9.34
C GLU A 437 13.30 -24.72 -10.00
N ARG A 438 12.30 -24.33 -9.20
CA ARG A 438 11.13 -23.56 -9.68
C ARG A 438 11.53 -22.15 -10.10
N ASP A 439 12.33 -21.48 -9.29
CA ASP A 439 12.84 -20.14 -9.55
C ASP A 439 13.72 -20.12 -10.79
N SER A 440 14.63 -21.08 -10.91
CA SER A 440 15.49 -21.25 -12.09
C SER A 440 14.69 -21.52 -13.37
N ARG A 441 13.57 -22.28 -13.27
CA ARG A 441 12.66 -22.54 -14.39
C ARG A 441 11.96 -21.28 -14.83
N PHE A 442 11.42 -20.50 -13.88
CA PHE A 442 10.76 -19.22 -14.18
C PHE A 442 11.71 -18.25 -14.88
N LEU A 443 12.89 -18.03 -14.32
CA LEU A 443 13.91 -17.16 -14.92
C LEU A 443 14.36 -17.63 -16.30
N GLY A 444 14.53 -18.94 -16.48
CA GLY A 444 14.86 -19.56 -17.77
C GLY A 444 13.75 -19.33 -18.80
N GLU A 445 12.49 -19.40 -18.40
CA GLU A 445 11.35 -19.17 -19.27
C GLU A 445 11.21 -17.69 -19.65
N VAL A 446 11.36 -16.76 -18.69
CA VAL A 446 11.41 -15.31 -18.97
C VAL A 446 12.49 -15.00 -20.00
N ALA A 447 13.71 -15.50 -19.81
CA ALA A 447 14.80 -15.26 -20.73
C ALA A 447 14.60 -15.87 -22.13
N ARG A 448 13.93 -17.03 -22.20
CA ARG A 448 13.62 -17.73 -23.47
C ARG A 448 12.51 -17.03 -24.24
N VAL A 449 11.39 -16.71 -23.55
CA VAL A 449 10.16 -16.16 -24.15
C VAL A 449 10.38 -14.74 -24.61
N HIS A 450 11.13 -13.95 -23.84
CA HIS A 450 11.39 -12.53 -24.10
C HIS A 450 12.80 -12.25 -24.67
N LYS A 451 13.40 -13.22 -25.31
CA LYS A 451 14.72 -13.03 -25.96
C LYS A 451 14.66 -11.89 -26.99
N GLY A 452 15.49 -10.87 -26.80
CA GLY A 452 15.55 -9.71 -27.69
C GLY A 452 14.49 -8.62 -27.40
N ASN A 453 13.70 -8.78 -26.36
CA ASN A 453 12.78 -7.73 -25.92
C ASN A 453 13.57 -6.57 -25.27
N THR A 454 13.35 -5.34 -25.72
CA THR A 454 14.05 -4.13 -25.24
C THR A 454 13.74 -3.80 -23.78
N ALA A 455 12.57 -4.20 -23.28
CA ALA A 455 12.18 -4.02 -21.88
C ALA A 455 12.91 -4.99 -20.92
N LEU A 456 13.44 -6.13 -21.42
CA LEU A 456 14.28 -7.04 -20.64
C LEU A 456 15.74 -6.56 -20.70
N ALA A 457 16.15 -5.85 -19.65
CA ALA A 457 17.51 -5.34 -19.57
C ALA A 457 18.53 -6.45 -19.27
N SER A 458 19.79 -6.22 -19.65
CA SER A 458 20.87 -7.19 -19.48
C SER A 458 21.15 -7.47 -18.01
N THR A 459 21.13 -8.73 -17.62
CA THR A 459 21.47 -9.18 -16.26
C THR A 459 22.91 -9.75 -16.24
N LYS A 460 23.70 -9.38 -15.24
CA LYS A 460 25.06 -9.92 -15.05
C LYS A 460 25.03 -11.45 -14.92
N PRO A 461 26.00 -12.20 -15.49
CA PRO A 461 25.96 -13.67 -15.46
C PRO A 461 25.79 -14.30 -14.09
N LYS A 462 26.37 -13.71 -13.03
CA LYS A 462 26.28 -14.19 -11.66
C LYS A 462 24.88 -14.04 -11.07
N ASP A 463 24.10 -13.09 -11.55
CA ASP A 463 22.79 -12.70 -11.01
C ASP A 463 21.63 -13.39 -11.74
N ARG A 464 21.87 -13.99 -12.93
CA ARG A 464 20.86 -14.62 -13.78
C ARG A 464 20.11 -15.81 -13.15
N ARG A 465 20.62 -16.34 -12.05
CA ARG A 465 20.03 -17.50 -11.37
C ARG A 465 18.92 -17.11 -10.39
N TYR A 466 18.83 -15.83 -10.02
CA TYR A 466 17.90 -15.36 -9.00
C TYR A 466 17.28 -14.00 -9.29
N MET A 467 17.61 -13.34 -10.41
CA MET A 467 16.99 -12.06 -10.76
C MET A 467 16.90 -11.84 -12.27
N PHE A 468 15.96 -10.98 -12.65
CA PHE A 468 15.87 -10.37 -13.97
C PHE A 468 15.79 -8.84 -13.85
N HIS A 469 16.13 -8.13 -14.91
CA HIS A 469 16.10 -6.67 -14.92
C HIS A 469 15.09 -6.16 -15.93
N VAL A 470 14.35 -5.12 -15.54
CA VAL A 470 13.35 -4.45 -16.39
C VAL A 470 13.80 -3.03 -16.67
N GLN A 471 13.73 -2.63 -17.92
CA GLN A 471 13.88 -1.24 -18.33
C GLN A 471 12.54 -0.53 -18.14
N HIS A 472 12.44 0.29 -17.11
CA HIS A 472 11.28 1.16 -16.83
C HIS A 472 11.54 2.58 -17.37
N TYR A 473 10.47 3.40 -17.39
CA TYR A 473 10.59 4.82 -17.76
C TYR A 473 11.57 5.58 -16.84
N ALA A 474 11.65 5.23 -15.58
CA ALA A 474 12.50 5.88 -14.58
C ALA A 474 13.90 5.24 -14.45
N GLY A 475 14.20 4.18 -15.21
CA GLY A 475 15.49 3.48 -15.21
C GLY A 475 15.38 1.97 -15.08
N VAL A 476 16.53 1.31 -14.96
CA VAL A 476 16.60 -0.16 -14.84
C VAL A 476 16.40 -0.57 -13.39
N ALA A 477 15.46 -1.50 -13.14
CA ALA A 477 15.28 -2.16 -11.86
C ALA A 477 15.52 -3.67 -11.97
N GLY A 478 16.27 -4.23 -11.00
CA GLY A 478 16.47 -5.68 -10.88
C GLY A 478 15.45 -6.26 -9.91
N TYR A 479 14.82 -7.38 -10.28
CA TYR A 479 13.81 -8.07 -9.48
C TYR A 479 14.32 -9.46 -9.11
N THR A 480 14.33 -9.74 -7.82
CA THR A 480 14.79 -10.99 -7.25
C THR A 480 13.63 -11.98 -7.18
N VAL A 481 13.87 -13.19 -7.69
CA VAL A 481 12.95 -14.31 -7.55
C VAL A 481 13.44 -15.10 -6.34
N VAL A 482 12.81 -14.87 -5.20
CA VAL A 482 13.10 -15.54 -3.92
C VAL A 482 11.77 -16.01 -3.33
N ASP A 483 11.78 -17.19 -2.73
CA ASP A 483 10.65 -17.64 -1.93
C ASP A 483 10.59 -16.83 -0.63
N ASP A 484 9.63 -15.94 -0.53
CA ASP A 484 9.19 -15.33 0.72
C ASP A 484 8.09 -16.23 1.37
N SER A 485 8.37 -17.54 1.47
CA SER A 485 7.52 -18.49 2.17
C SER A 485 7.45 -18.22 3.67
#